data_0f235d84ded4867f47e21b20cf454681
#
_entry.id   0f235d84ded4867f47e21b20cf454681
#
_cell.length_a   1.000
_cell.length_b   1.000
_cell.length_c   1.000
_cell.angle_alpha   90.00
_cell.angle_beta   90.00
_cell.angle_gamma   90.00
#
_symmetry.space_group_name_H-M   'P 1'
#
loop_
_entity.id
_entity.type
_entity.pdbx_description
1 polymer ?
#
loop_
_entity_poly.entity_id
_entity_poly.type
_entity_poly.pdbx_seq_one_letter_code
_entity_poly.pdbx_strand_id
1 'polypeptide(L)'
;MTSFVGLLDLPGIRWRPSPTDVDSSRETRELPVALARLLEPVDGLVAIDGGLHIRGARSRLPWHDLHPVWKGERVLSILYDAVTPEDVPFAANCMGDQFLLRDGAVVQLIAETGELEHVDASLESFLQRSAARDPEIWLGLRYLEQFELEN
;
A
#
# COMPACT_ATOMS: atom_id res chain seq x y z
N MET A 1 10.13 -22.05 8.59
CA MET A 1 9.46 -20.73 8.55
C MET A 1 9.72 -20.07 7.21
N THR A 2 8.67 -19.90 6.43
CA THR A 2 8.78 -19.24 5.13
C THR A 2 8.87 -17.74 5.35
N SER A 3 9.97 -17.13 4.92
CA SER A 3 10.07 -15.68 4.93
C SER A 3 9.27 -15.10 3.76
N PHE A 4 8.72 -13.93 3.97
CA PHE A 4 8.05 -13.18 2.90
C PHE A 4 9.09 -12.77 1.86
N VAL A 5 8.86 -13.09 0.59
CA VAL A 5 9.82 -12.85 -0.48
C VAL A 5 9.36 -11.72 -1.42
N GLY A 6 8.07 -11.55 -1.64
CA GLY A 6 7.57 -10.49 -2.51
C GLY A 6 6.05 -10.40 -2.51
N LEU A 7 5.52 -9.46 -3.28
CA LEU A 7 4.07 -9.18 -3.32
C LEU A 7 3.24 -10.38 -3.75
N LEU A 8 3.78 -11.21 -4.67
CA LEU A 8 3.04 -12.38 -5.15
C LEU A 8 2.87 -13.47 -4.09
N ASP A 9 3.58 -13.35 -2.95
CA ASP A 9 3.41 -14.25 -1.82
C ASP A 9 2.26 -13.86 -0.90
N LEU A 10 1.64 -12.68 -1.12
CA LEU A 10 0.48 -12.26 -0.35
C LEU A 10 -0.73 -13.15 -0.68
N PRO A 11 -1.53 -13.53 0.33
CA PRO A 11 -2.74 -14.30 0.08
C PRO A 11 -3.87 -13.45 -0.48
N GLY A 12 -4.84 -14.09 -1.11
CA GLY A 12 -6.06 -13.42 -1.54
C GLY A 12 -5.85 -12.33 -2.58
N ILE A 13 -4.95 -12.56 -3.55
CA ILE A 13 -4.73 -11.60 -4.63
C ILE A 13 -6.00 -11.52 -5.48
N ARG A 14 -6.56 -10.33 -5.60
CA ARG A 14 -7.78 -10.04 -6.36
C ARG A 14 -7.48 -9.37 -7.69
N TRP A 15 -6.35 -8.67 -7.78
CA TRP A 15 -5.96 -7.98 -9.00
C TRP A 15 -4.45 -7.74 -9.01
N ARG A 16 -3.88 -7.83 -10.19
CA ARG A 16 -2.49 -7.41 -10.44
C ARG A 16 -2.40 -6.79 -11.83
N PRO A 17 -1.44 -5.87 -12.06
CA PRO A 17 -1.32 -5.24 -13.37
C PRO A 17 -0.86 -6.21 -14.43
N SER A 18 -1.35 -6.01 -15.65
CA SER A 18 -0.83 -6.68 -16.84
C SER A 18 0.42 -5.94 -17.33
N PRO A 19 1.24 -6.55 -18.21
CA PRO A 19 2.41 -5.85 -18.76
C PRO A 19 2.07 -4.53 -19.46
N THR A 20 0.89 -4.40 -20.06
CA THR A 20 0.46 -3.18 -20.73
C THR A 20 0.06 -2.06 -19.76
N ASP A 21 -0.20 -2.39 -18.49
CA ASP A 21 -0.53 -1.42 -17.46
C ASP A 21 0.72 -0.74 -16.88
N VAL A 22 1.91 -1.23 -17.21
CA VAL A 22 3.16 -0.78 -16.61
C VAL A 22 4.01 -0.04 -17.64
N ASP A 23 4.47 1.16 -17.26
CA ASP A 23 5.42 1.94 -18.08
C ASP A 23 6.83 1.68 -17.57
N SER A 24 7.53 0.74 -18.22
CA SER A 24 8.87 0.32 -17.81
C SER A 24 9.94 1.39 -18.01
N SER A 25 9.62 2.48 -18.74
CA SER A 25 10.55 3.59 -18.93
C SER A 25 10.60 4.55 -17.71
N ARG A 26 9.60 4.47 -16.82
CA ARG A 26 9.57 5.33 -15.63
C ARG A 26 10.60 4.85 -14.62
N GLU A 27 11.27 5.83 -13.99
CA GLU A 27 12.31 5.56 -13.01
C GLU A 27 11.75 5.44 -11.60
N THR A 28 12.46 4.66 -10.77
CA THR A 28 12.10 4.44 -9.36
C THR A 28 13.15 4.97 -8.39
N ARG A 29 14.05 5.84 -8.86
CA ARG A 29 15.17 6.36 -8.05
C ARG A 29 14.73 7.12 -6.80
N GLU A 30 13.59 7.78 -6.86
CA GLU A 30 13.09 8.57 -5.74
C GLU A 30 12.45 7.71 -4.65
N LEU A 31 12.17 6.44 -4.94
CA LEU A 31 11.55 5.54 -3.98
C LEU A 31 12.56 5.04 -2.94
N PRO A 32 12.11 4.79 -1.70
CA PRO A 32 12.91 4.02 -0.77
C PRO A 32 13.33 2.69 -1.39
N VAL A 33 14.56 2.25 -1.14
CA VAL A 33 15.11 1.05 -1.77
C VAL A 33 14.25 -0.18 -1.53
N ALA A 34 13.75 -0.35 -0.31
CA ALA A 34 12.89 -1.50 0.02
C ALA A 34 11.62 -1.53 -0.83
N LEU A 35 11.00 -0.38 -1.05
CA LEU A 35 9.79 -0.28 -1.87
C LEU A 35 10.11 -0.51 -3.35
N ALA A 36 11.19 0.07 -3.85
CA ALA A 36 11.60 -0.12 -5.24
C ALA A 36 11.84 -1.60 -5.55
N ARG A 37 12.51 -2.30 -4.64
CA ARG A 37 12.74 -3.75 -4.78
C ARG A 37 11.46 -4.56 -4.74
N LEU A 38 10.54 -4.18 -3.87
CA LEU A 38 9.25 -4.86 -3.74
C LEU A 38 8.43 -4.76 -5.02
N LEU A 39 8.44 -3.60 -5.67
CA LEU A 39 7.63 -3.32 -6.85
C LEU A 39 8.29 -3.76 -8.17
N GLU A 40 9.54 -4.19 -8.16
CA GLU A 40 10.25 -4.59 -9.36
C GLU A 40 9.62 -5.80 -10.06
N PRO A 41 9.33 -6.93 -9.38
CA PRO A 41 8.72 -8.09 -10.03
C PRO A 41 7.26 -7.87 -10.42
N VAL A 42 6.51 -7.12 -9.64
CA VAL A 42 5.11 -6.78 -9.93
C VAL A 42 4.84 -5.37 -9.39
N ASP A 43 4.33 -4.51 -10.25
CA ASP A 43 4.15 -3.08 -9.94
C ASP A 43 2.88 -2.84 -9.11
N GLY A 44 2.87 -3.39 -7.89
CA GLY A 44 1.73 -3.29 -6.99
C GLY A 44 0.64 -4.31 -7.31
N LEU A 45 -0.37 -4.37 -6.45
CA LEU A 45 -1.51 -5.28 -6.64
C LEU A 45 -2.58 -4.99 -5.57
N VAL A 46 -3.70 -5.66 -5.69
CA VAL A 46 -4.73 -5.71 -4.65
C VAL A 46 -4.75 -7.13 -4.10
N ALA A 47 -4.54 -7.27 -2.80
CA ALA A 47 -4.43 -8.56 -2.13
C ALA A 47 -5.28 -8.60 -0.85
N ILE A 48 -5.18 -9.72 -0.14
CA ILE A 48 -5.87 -9.96 1.13
C ILE A 48 -7.38 -9.71 0.96
N ASP A 49 -7.92 -10.37 -0.07
CA ASP A 49 -9.36 -10.34 -0.40
C ASP A 49 -9.92 -8.93 -0.61
N GLY A 50 -9.06 -7.99 -1.07
CA GLY A 50 -9.44 -6.59 -1.27
C GLY A 50 -9.10 -5.69 -0.09
N GLY A 51 -8.56 -6.24 1.00
CA GLY A 51 -8.23 -5.48 2.21
C GLY A 51 -6.97 -4.63 2.08
N LEU A 52 -6.11 -4.90 1.10
CA LEU A 52 -4.85 -4.19 0.93
C LEU A 52 -4.58 -3.89 -0.53
N HIS A 53 -4.46 -2.61 -0.85
CA HIS A 53 -4.05 -2.13 -2.16
C HIS A 53 -2.63 -1.58 -2.05
N ILE A 54 -1.68 -2.25 -2.70
CA ILE A 54 -0.30 -1.76 -2.84
C ILE A 54 -0.19 -1.04 -4.17
N ARG A 55 0.18 0.23 -4.15
CA ARG A 55 0.26 1.06 -5.35
C ARG A 55 1.46 0.72 -6.20
N GLY A 56 1.34 0.97 -7.51
CA GLY A 56 2.43 0.83 -8.46
C GLY A 56 3.21 2.12 -8.62
N ALA A 57 4.51 2.00 -8.88
CA ALA A 57 5.38 3.14 -9.12
C ALA A 57 5.47 3.49 -10.61
N ARG A 58 5.10 2.59 -11.48
CA ARG A 58 5.19 2.74 -12.94
C ARG A 58 3.85 2.49 -13.63
N SER A 59 2.73 2.67 -12.90
CA SER A 59 1.41 2.34 -13.42
C SER A 59 0.94 3.39 -14.43
N ARG A 60 0.32 2.92 -15.51
CA ARG A 60 -0.43 3.76 -16.46
C ARG A 60 -1.86 3.99 -15.98
N LEU A 61 -2.28 3.29 -14.90
CA LEU A 61 -3.63 3.37 -14.36
C LEU A 61 -3.66 4.41 -13.24
N PRO A 62 -4.37 5.54 -13.40
CA PRO A 62 -4.34 6.61 -12.40
C PRO A 62 -4.76 6.18 -11.00
N TRP A 63 -5.75 5.26 -10.89
CA TRP A 63 -6.24 4.80 -9.60
C TRP A 63 -5.21 3.95 -8.84
N HIS A 64 -4.26 3.37 -9.56
CA HIS A 64 -3.25 2.46 -9.01
C HIS A 64 -1.89 3.16 -8.84
N ASP A 65 -1.67 4.26 -9.52
CA ASP A 65 -0.39 4.97 -9.55
C ASP A 65 -0.11 5.69 -8.22
N LEU A 66 1.08 5.47 -7.68
CA LEU A 66 1.56 6.15 -6.47
C LEU A 66 1.73 7.66 -6.68
N HIS A 67 2.16 8.08 -7.86
CA HIS A 67 2.56 9.46 -8.13
C HIS A 67 1.50 10.53 -7.80
N PRO A 68 0.21 10.36 -8.20
CA PRO A 68 -0.80 11.39 -7.93
C PRO A 68 -1.01 11.71 -6.45
N VAL A 69 -0.90 10.70 -5.57
CA VAL A 69 -1.13 10.89 -4.13
C VAL A 69 0.14 11.27 -3.37
N TRP A 70 1.31 11.06 -3.98
CA TRP A 70 2.61 11.38 -3.37
C TRP A 70 3.15 12.74 -3.83
N LYS A 71 3.16 13.01 -5.13
CA LYS A 71 3.77 14.22 -5.73
C LYS A 71 2.90 14.90 -6.76
N GLY A 72 1.69 14.40 -7.00
CA GLY A 72 0.80 14.91 -8.02
C GLY A 72 -0.28 15.82 -7.49
N GLU A 73 -1.41 15.87 -8.20
CA GLU A 73 -2.52 16.76 -7.91
C GLU A 73 -3.29 16.43 -6.63
N ARG A 74 -3.25 15.16 -6.20
CA ARG A 74 -3.97 14.69 -5.00
C ARG A 74 -3.02 14.34 -3.88
N VAL A 75 -1.96 15.12 -3.73
CA VAL A 75 -0.89 14.84 -2.78
C VAL A 75 -1.40 14.93 -1.34
N LEU A 76 -1.16 13.86 -0.56
CA LEU A 76 -1.66 13.76 0.81
C LEU A 76 -1.05 14.79 1.75
N SER A 77 0.20 15.22 1.51
CA SER A 77 0.85 16.22 2.35
C SER A 77 0.18 17.60 2.32
N ILE A 78 -0.61 17.87 1.29
CA ILE A 78 -1.42 19.10 1.22
C ILE A 78 -2.76 18.91 1.92
N LEU A 79 -3.34 17.70 1.82
CA LEU A 79 -4.66 17.40 2.36
C LEU A 79 -4.63 17.16 3.88
N TYR A 80 -3.53 16.65 4.41
CA TYR A 80 -3.40 16.28 5.82
C TYR A 80 -2.14 16.90 6.42
N ASP A 81 -2.30 17.72 7.46
CA ASP A 81 -1.18 18.42 8.11
C ASP A 81 -0.15 17.47 8.70
N ALA A 82 -0.56 16.29 9.15
CA ALA A 82 0.34 15.31 9.73
C ALA A 82 1.25 14.62 8.71
N VAL A 83 0.92 14.69 7.42
CA VAL A 83 1.68 14.05 6.34
C VAL A 83 2.70 15.02 5.78
N THR A 84 3.95 14.57 5.64
CA THR A 84 5.01 15.36 5.03
C THR A 84 5.25 14.95 3.58
N PRO A 85 5.90 15.80 2.75
CA PRO A 85 6.19 15.44 1.36
C PRO A 85 7.11 14.22 1.20
N GLU A 86 7.88 13.89 2.23
CA GLU A 86 8.78 12.73 2.23
C GLU A 86 8.07 11.41 2.55
N ASP A 87 6.89 11.47 3.15
CA ASP A 87 6.10 10.27 3.45
C ASP A 87 5.60 9.65 2.15
N VAL A 88 5.82 8.36 1.97
CA VAL A 88 5.46 7.66 0.72
C VAL A 88 4.19 6.84 0.93
N PRO A 89 3.04 7.27 0.36
CA PRO A 89 1.77 6.56 0.55
C PRO A 89 1.67 5.33 -0.36
N PHE A 90 2.42 4.30 0.00
CA PHE A 90 2.59 3.11 -0.84
C PHE A 90 1.37 2.19 -0.86
N ALA A 91 0.46 2.32 0.09
CA ALA A 91 -0.68 1.39 0.19
C ALA A 91 -1.89 2.04 0.83
N ALA A 92 -3.04 1.39 0.67
CA ALA A 92 -4.30 1.78 1.29
C ALA A 92 -5.09 0.53 1.68
N ASN A 93 -5.95 0.65 2.69
CA ASN A 93 -6.90 -0.41 3.01
C ASN A 93 -8.26 -0.16 2.34
N CYS A 94 -9.19 -1.08 2.51
CA CYS A 94 -10.53 -0.95 1.91
C CYS A 94 -11.38 0.15 2.53
N MET A 95 -10.94 0.73 3.64
CA MET A 95 -11.63 1.83 4.33
C MET A 95 -11.14 3.20 3.88
N GLY A 96 -10.14 3.24 2.99
CA GLY A 96 -9.57 4.51 2.52
C GLY A 96 -8.44 5.04 3.38
N ASP A 97 -8.07 4.35 4.44
CA ASP A 97 -6.89 4.72 5.23
C ASP A 97 -5.64 4.43 4.43
N GLN A 98 -4.60 5.25 4.62
CA GLN A 98 -3.35 5.15 3.88
C GLN A 98 -2.25 4.57 4.76
N PHE A 99 -1.38 3.77 4.15
CA PHE A 99 -0.14 3.33 4.80
C PHE A 99 1.02 4.07 4.16
N LEU A 100 1.81 4.75 4.99
CA LEU A 100 2.92 5.60 4.54
C LEU A 100 4.23 5.01 5.02
N LEU A 101 5.26 5.10 4.16
CA LEU A 101 6.64 4.86 4.60
C LEU A 101 7.23 6.17 5.10
N ARG A 102 7.66 6.19 6.35
CA ARG A 102 8.30 7.31 7.01
C ARG A 102 9.60 6.83 7.65
N ASP A 103 10.73 7.24 7.11
CA ASP A 103 12.06 6.84 7.62
C ASP A 103 12.20 5.32 7.76
N GLY A 104 11.67 4.57 6.79
CA GLY A 104 11.69 3.11 6.79
C GLY A 104 10.61 2.42 7.61
N ALA A 105 9.91 3.14 8.45
CA ALA A 105 8.79 2.62 9.24
C ALA A 105 7.47 2.76 8.49
N VAL A 106 6.47 1.97 8.87
CA VAL A 106 5.13 2.06 8.32
C VAL A 106 4.22 2.75 9.33
N VAL A 107 3.58 3.83 8.91
CA VAL A 107 2.56 4.54 9.68
C VAL A 107 1.24 4.52 8.93
N GLN A 108 0.13 4.54 9.66
CA GLN A 108 -1.21 4.55 9.09
C GLN A 108 -1.85 5.91 9.26
N LEU A 109 -2.30 6.49 8.16
CA LEU A 109 -3.09 7.73 8.17
C LEU A 109 -4.56 7.34 8.22
N ILE A 110 -5.21 7.71 9.32
CA ILE A 110 -6.64 7.47 9.49
C ILE A 110 -7.37 8.58 8.72
N ALA A 111 -8.01 8.21 7.61
CA ALA A 111 -8.61 9.19 6.69
C ALA A 111 -9.67 10.07 7.35
N GLU A 112 -10.44 9.51 8.26
CA GLU A 112 -11.53 10.21 8.93
C GLU A 112 -11.03 11.32 9.86
N THR A 113 -9.93 11.10 10.57
CA THR A 113 -9.41 12.03 11.57
C THR A 113 -8.17 12.78 11.15
N GLY A 114 -7.42 12.25 10.18
CA GLY A 114 -6.12 12.80 9.78
C GLY A 114 -4.98 12.45 10.72
N GLU A 115 -5.24 11.58 11.71
CA GLU A 115 -4.22 11.15 12.67
C GLU A 115 -3.31 10.09 12.07
N LEU A 116 -2.05 10.08 12.52
CA LEU A 116 -1.08 9.06 12.16
C LEU A 116 -0.84 8.12 13.33
N GLU A 117 -0.80 6.82 13.04
CA GLU A 117 -0.48 5.80 14.03
C GLU A 117 0.69 4.96 13.52
N HIS A 118 1.65 4.66 14.41
CA HIS A 118 2.74 3.75 14.07
C HIS A 118 2.18 2.33 13.91
N VAL A 119 2.56 1.65 12.82
CA VAL A 119 2.09 0.29 12.53
C VAL A 119 3.22 -0.71 12.63
N ASP A 120 4.36 -0.44 11.98
CA ASP A 120 5.47 -1.38 11.98
C ASP A 120 6.81 -0.66 11.77
N ALA A 121 7.88 -1.32 12.21
CA ALA A 121 9.24 -0.80 12.08
C ALA A 121 9.81 -0.93 10.66
N SER A 122 9.23 -1.80 9.81
CA SER A 122 9.70 -2.01 8.45
C SER A 122 8.57 -2.40 7.51
N LEU A 123 8.80 -2.17 6.22
CA LEU A 123 7.87 -2.60 5.17
C LEU A 123 7.74 -4.13 5.14
N GLU A 124 8.85 -4.85 5.26
CA GLU A 124 8.84 -6.30 5.26
C GLU A 124 7.98 -6.88 6.39
N SER A 125 8.18 -6.39 7.61
CA SER A 125 7.41 -6.84 8.77
C SER A 125 5.92 -6.50 8.60
N PHE A 126 5.60 -5.33 8.10
CA PHE A 126 4.22 -4.93 7.80
C PHE A 126 3.54 -5.91 6.85
N LEU A 127 4.23 -6.29 5.77
CA LEU A 127 3.66 -7.19 4.77
C LEU A 127 3.51 -8.62 5.32
N GLN A 128 4.46 -9.08 6.14
CA GLN A 128 4.35 -10.38 6.80
C GLN A 128 3.14 -10.43 7.74
N ARG A 129 2.96 -9.39 8.54
CA ARG A 129 1.83 -9.32 9.47
C ARG A 129 0.50 -9.16 8.73
N SER A 130 0.48 -8.39 7.66
CA SER A 130 -0.71 -8.26 6.80
C SER A 130 -1.08 -9.59 6.18
N ALA A 131 -0.10 -10.36 5.69
CA ALA A 131 -0.32 -11.68 5.11
C ALA A 131 -0.85 -12.66 6.15
N ALA A 132 -0.43 -12.54 7.41
CA ALA A 132 -0.91 -13.35 8.52
C ALA A 132 -2.27 -12.88 9.06
N ARG A 133 -2.83 -11.80 8.50
CA ARG A 133 -4.09 -11.18 8.94
C ARG A 133 -4.05 -10.79 10.42
N ASP A 134 -2.92 -10.21 10.85
CA ASP A 134 -2.74 -9.75 12.23
C ASP A 134 -3.82 -8.74 12.58
N PRO A 135 -4.61 -8.98 13.65
CA PRO A 135 -5.71 -8.07 14.01
C PRO A 135 -5.26 -6.67 14.45
N GLU A 136 -3.99 -6.48 14.79
CA GLU A 136 -3.46 -5.15 15.10
C GLU A 136 -3.27 -4.30 13.86
N ILE A 137 -3.18 -4.92 12.67
CA ILE A 137 -3.10 -4.19 11.41
C ILE A 137 -4.51 -4.06 10.84
N TRP A 138 -5.02 -2.82 10.85
CA TRP A 138 -6.39 -2.55 10.41
C TRP A 138 -6.48 -2.49 8.88
N LEU A 139 -6.94 -3.57 8.27
CA LEU A 139 -7.14 -3.68 6.83
C LEU A 139 -8.62 -3.65 6.42
N GLY A 140 -9.52 -3.41 7.37
CA GLY A 140 -10.96 -3.40 7.10
C GLY A 140 -11.55 -4.80 6.85
N LEU A 141 -10.84 -5.86 7.23
CA LEU A 141 -11.26 -7.24 6.96
C LEU A 141 -12.62 -7.60 7.57
N ARG A 142 -12.96 -7.01 8.72
CA ARG A 142 -14.26 -7.24 9.35
C ARG A 142 -15.41 -6.78 8.48
N TYR A 143 -15.23 -5.67 7.77
CA TYR A 143 -16.24 -5.16 6.86
C TYR A 143 -16.39 -6.06 5.64
N LEU A 144 -15.29 -6.60 5.13
CA LEU A 144 -15.34 -7.54 4.02
C LEU A 144 -16.04 -8.84 4.41
N GLU A 145 -15.73 -9.37 5.58
CA GLU A 145 -16.37 -10.58 6.10
C GLU A 145 -17.87 -10.36 6.29
N GLN A 146 -18.25 -9.24 6.89
CA GLN A 146 -19.64 -8.91 7.08
C GLN A 146 -20.37 -8.74 5.75
N PHE A 147 -19.76 -8.07 4.80
CA PHE A 147 -20.31 -7.89 3.46
C PHE A 147 -20.54 -9.23 2.76
N GLU A 148 -19.58 -10.15 2.84
CA GLU A 148 -19.69 -11.48 2.25
C GLU A 148 -20.80 -12.30 2.90
N LEU A 149 -20.99 -12.17 4.21
CA LEU A 149 -22.07 -12.87 4.94
C LEU A 149 -23.45 -12.35 4.60
N GLU A 150 -23.59 -11.07 4.30
CA GLU A 150 -24.87 -10.45 3.96
C GLU A 150 -25.26 -10.65 2.49
N ASN A 151 -24.33 -11.04 1.66
CA ASN A 151 -24.53 -11.28 0.23
C ASN A 151 -24.35 -12.75 -0.11
#